data_931b43a0e121cb8f813df6eb23df7bda
#
_entry.id   931b43a0e121cb8f813df6eb23df7bda
#
_cell.length_a   1.000
_cell.length_b   1.000
_cell.length_c   1.000
_cell.angle_alpha   90.00
_cell.angle_beta   90.00
_cell.angle_gamma   90.00
#
_symmetry.space_group_name_H-M   'P 1'
#
loop_
_entity.id
_entity.type
_entity.pdbx_description
1 polymer ?
#
loop_
_entity_poly.entity_id
_entity_poly.type
_entity_poly.pdbx_seq_one_letter_code
_entity_poly.pdbx_strand_id
1 'polypeptide(L)'
;MLDYAAFPQQRQALICQILQENGRVVCAELAARLQVSEHTIRRDLHELSREGFCKKVYGGAVLSLPEAGDYSERKDKNRAIKLRIAQQCARLVKPGGTIFIDTGTTNLAMAEALPTELALTVVTNSPEIAAVLVKKPLYDVVILGGQVQRASGGCVGAAAVAQVQGMLFDQGFIGGCAMAPESGLTGFDYADCEFKKAVIKQCSEIIVGLTSDKIPAAARFVVAASSDIDVLVVEENISREYRVAFQQHDIHIYTV
;
A
#
# COMPACT_ATOMS: atom_id res chain seq x y z
N MET A 1 -13.95 -26.78 27.70
CA MET A 1 -13.95 -25.43 27.11
C MET A 1 -12.74 -24.71 27.71
N LEU A 2 -11.85 -24.15 26.88
CA LEU A 2 -10.67 -23.43 27.41
C LEU A 2 -11.14 -22.12 28.08
N ASP A 3 -10.67 -21.87 29.30
CA ASP A 3 -10.97 -20.62 30.03
C ASP A 3 -10.00 -19.51 29.58
N TYR A 4 -10.38 -18.82 28.54
CA TYR A 4 -9.58 -17.70 27.99
C TYR A 4 -9.48 -16.48 28.93
N ALA A 5 -10.33 -16.38 29.95
CA ALA A 5 -10.24 -15.34 30.96
C ALA A 5 -9.05 -15.60 31.91
N ALA A 6 -8.82 -16.86 32.26
CA ALA A 6 -7.75 -17.26 33.18
C ALA A 6 -6.36 -17.37 32.53
N PHE A 7 -6.27 -17.56 31.19
CA PHE A 7 -5.00 -17.87 30.50
C PHE A 7 -4.68 -16.85 29.37
N PRO A 8 -4.05 -15.71 29.70
CA PRO A 8 -3.72 -14.66 28.72
C PRO A 8 -2.90 -15.16 27.53
N GLN A 9 -1.89 -16.02 27.76
CA GLN A 9 -1.03 -16.53 26.68
C GLN A 9 -1.80 -17.36 25.64
N GLN A 10 -2.74 -18.20 26.09
CA GLN A 10 -3.57 -18.99 25.17
C GLN A 10 -4.53 -18.10 24.37
N ARG A 11 -5.06 -17.05 25.03
CA ARG A 11 -5.91 -16.07 24.38
C ARG A 11 -5.14 -15.27 23.32
N GLN A 12 -3.95 -14.80 23.64
CA GLN A 12 -3.07 -14.11 22.70
C GLN A 12 -2.66 -14.98 21.52
N ALA A 13 -2.33 -16.26 21.78
CA ALA A 13 -2.02 -17.19 20.68
C ALA A 13 -3.20 -17.37 19.71
N LEU A 14 -4.44 -17.47 20.24
CA LEU A 14 -5.62 -17.53 19.39
C LEU A 14 -5.87 -16.22 18.63
N ILE A 15 -5.66 -15.06 19.26
CA ILE A 15 -5.74 -13.76 18.59
C ILE A 15 -4.73 -13.69 17.44
N CYS A 16 -3.49 -14.14 17.67
CA CYS A 16 -2.47 -14.21 16.62
C CYS A 16 -2.90 -15.11 15.45
N GLN A 17 -3.46 -16.28 15.73
CA GLN A 17 -3.98 -17.15 14.70
C GLN A 17 -5.08 -16.47 13.87
N ILE A 18 -6.05 -15.84 14.52
CA ILE A 18 -7.15 -15.12 13.83
C ILE A 18 -6.59 -13.96 12.99
N LEU A 19 -5.60 -13.23 13.51
CA LEU A 19 -4.92 -12.17 12.75
C LEU A 19 -4.21 -12.72 11.50
N GLN A 20 -3.56 -13.89 11.61
CA GLN A 20 -2.91 -14.53 10.46
C GLN A 20 -3.91 -15.01 9.40
N GLU A 21 -5.05 -15.56 9.84
CA GLU A 21 -6.09 -16.08 8.96
C GLU A 21 -6.91 -14.98 8.29
N ASN A 22 -7.28 -13.94 9.05
CA ASN A 22 -8.24 -12.92 8.61
C ASN A 22 -7.60 -11.55 8.33
N GLY A 23 -6.31 -11.36 8.68
CA GLY A 23 -5.58 -10.10 8.53
C GLY A 23 -5.99 -9.01 9.52
N ARG A 24 -7.16 -9.11 10.17
CA ARG A 24 -7.65 -8.15 11.17
C ARG A 24 -8.48 -8.81 12.26
N VAL A 25 -8.66 -8.08 13.36
CA VAL A 25 -9.57 -8.45 14.46
C VAL A 25 -10.31 -7.22 14.97
N VAL A 26 -11.56 -7.42 15.42
CA VAL A 26 -12.40 -6.41 16.06
C VAL A 26 -12.53 -6.71 17.53
N CYS A 27 -12.29 -5.71 18.41
CA CYS A 27 -12.31 -5.91 19.85
C CYS A 27 -13.63 -6.47 20.37
N ALA A 28 -14.76 -5.94 19.92
CA ALA A 28 -16.09 -6.38 20.34
C ALA A 28 -16.38 -7.83 19.95
N GLU A 29 -16.02 -8.25 18.74
CA GLU A 29 -16.19 -9.62 18.24
C GLU A 29 -15.33 -10.62 19.02
N LEU A 30 -14.05 -10.28 19.25
CA LEU A 30 -13.16 -11.09 20.07
C LEU A 30 -13.64 -11.21 21.51
N ALA A 31 -14.10 -10.09 22.12
CA ALA A 31 -14.63 -10.07 23.48
C ALA A 31 -15.84 -11.01 23.62
N ALA A 32 -16.79 -10.95 22.67
CA ALA A 32 -17.94 -11.84 22.64
C ALA A 32 -17.53 -13.31 22.42
N ARG A 33 -16.66 -13.58 21.44
CA ARG A 33 -16.20 -14.95 21.10
C ARG A 33 -15.43 -15.62 22.24
N LEU A 34 -14.59 -14.84 22.95
CA LEU A 34 -13.71 -15.36 24.00
C LEU A 34 -14.30 -15.18 25.42
N GLN A 35 -15.51 -14.61 25.52
CA GLN A 35 -16.23 -14.37 26.78
C GLN A 35 -15.39 -13.56 27.81
N VAL A 36 -14.70 -12.52 27.32
CA VAL A 36 -13.91 -11.59 28.13
C VAL A 36 -14.35 -10.14 27.85
N SER A 37 -13.90 -9.19 28.67
CA SER A 37 -14.20 -7.79 28.43
C SER A 37 -13.42 -7.25 27.20
N GLU A 38 -13.97 -6.25 26.50
CA GLU A 38 -13.21 -5.52 25.48
C GLU A 38 -11.92 -4.89 26.03
N HIS A 39 -11.93 -4.48 27.29
CA HIS A 39 -10.75 -3.95 27.96
C HIS A 39 -9.63 -5.01 28.02
N THR A 40 -9.97 -6.28 28.30
CA THR A 40 -9.02 -7.39 28.27
C THR A 40 -8.44 -7.58 26.87
N ILE A 41 -9.27 -7.59 25.82
CA ILE A 41 -8.83 -7.68 24.44
C ILE A 41 -7.93 -6.51 24.06
N ARG A 42 -8.30 -5.28 24.41
CA ARG A 42 -7.47 -4.08 24.13
C ARG A 42 -6.09 -4.16 24.78
N ARG A 43 -6.00 -4.77 25.98
CA ARG A 43 -4.72 -5.00 26.66
C ARG A 43 -3.89 -6.05 25.91
N ASP A 44 -4.49 -7.18 25.50
CA ASP A 44 -3.80 -8.20 24.73
C ASP A 44 -3.28 -7.65 23.40
N LEU A 45 -4.12 -6.93 22.65
CA LEU A 45 -3.72 -6.28 21.40
C LEU A 45 -2.62 -5.21 21.62
N HIS A 46 -2.58 -4.57 22.80
CA HIS A 46 -1.50 -3.67 23.16
C HIS A 46 -0.17 -4.40 23.32
N GLU A 47 -0.17 -5.55 23.99
CA GLU A 47 1.01 -6.39 24.20
C GLU A 47 1.49 -6.96 22.86
N LEU A 48 0.62 -7.55 22.04
CA LEU A 48 0.92 -8.06 20.70
C LEU A 48 1.43 -6.97 19.73
N SER A 49 0.92 -5.75 19.88
CA SER A 49 1.42 -4.61 19.10
C SER A 49 2.82 -4.17 19.51
N ARG A 50 3.16 -4.25 20.80
CA ARG A 50 4.54 -3.99 21.29
C ARG A 50 5.52 -5.05 20.79
N GLU A 51 5.08 -6.29 20.63
CA GLU A 51 5.84 -7.39 20.05
C GLU A 51 5.95 -7.30 18.52
N GLY A 52 5.25 -6.34 17.90
CA GLY A 52 5.28 -6.12 16.45
C GLY A 52 4.34 -7.03 15.66
N PHE A 53 3.49 -7.82 16.32
CA PHE A 53 2.63 -8.80 15.66
C PHE A 53 1.43 -8.16 14.95
N CYS A 54 0.92 -7.06 15.49
CA CYS A 54 -0.19 -6.33 14.90
C CYS A 54 -0.02 -4.82 15.03
N LYS A 55 -0.78 -4.08 14.24
CA LYS A 55 -0.97 -2.63 14.35
C LYS A 55 -2.35 -2.35 14.92
N LYS A 56 -2.42 -1.60 16.02
CA LYS A 56 -3.70 -1.17 16.59
C LYS A 56 -4.37 -0.14 15.69
N VAL A 57 -5.66 -0.33 15.45
CA VAL A 57 -6.55 0.59 14.73
C VAL A 57 -7.77 0.90 15.61
N TYR A 58 -8.62 1.84 15.16
CA TYR A 58 -9.88 2.10 15.87
C TYR A 58 -10.75 0.84 15.91
N GLY A 59 -11.13 0.43 17.11
CA GLY A 59 -11.99 -0.75 17.32
C GLY A 59 -11.29 -2.11 17.27
N GLY A 60 -9.96 -2.21 16.95
CA GLY A 60 -9.30 -3.50 16.82
C GLY A 60 -7.81 -3.46 16.51
N ALA A 61 -7.36 -4.41 15.71
CA ALA A 61 -6.00 -4.46 15.18
C ALA A 61 -5.96 -5.13 13.79
N VAL A 62 -4.95 -4.76 13.00
CA VAL A 62 -4.60 -5.38 11.72
C VAL A 62 -3.25 -6.08 11.81
N LEU A 63 -3.04 -7.12 11.01
CA LEU A 63 -1.79 -7.86 10.96
C LEU A 63 -0.65 -6.92 10.56
N SER A 64 0.46 -6.97 11.30
CA SER A 64 1.71 -6.33 10.87
C SER A 64 2.41 -7.24 9.87
N LEU A 65 2.68 -6.73 8.67
CA LEU A 65 3.53 -7.47 7.74
C LEU A 65 5.00 -7.36 8.17
N PRO A 66 5.80 -8.42 8.02
CA PRO A 66 7.26 -8.32 8.11
C PRO A 66 7.78 -7.41 6.97
N GLU A 67 8.91 -6.78 7.18
CA GLU A 67 9.58 -6.01 6.13
C GLU A 67 9.76 -6.87 4.88
N ALA A 68 9.29 -6.39 3.76
CA ALA A 68 9.26 -7.15 2.51
C ALA A 68 10.60 -7.06 1.79
N GLY A 69 11.71 -7.53 2.33
CA GLY A 69 13.00 -7.62 1.64
C GLY A 69 13.42 -6.41 0.78
N ASP A 70 14.59 -6.45 0.19
CA ASP A 70 15.06 -5.42 -0.74
C ASP A 70 14.24 -5.39 -2.04
N TYR A 71 14.27 -4.26 -2.74
CA TYR A 71 13.56 -4.06 -4.00
C TYR A 71 13.83 -5.18 -5.04
N SER A 72 15.09 -5.63 -5.14
CA SER A 72 15.50 -6.71 -6.03
C SER A 72 14.82 -8.04 -5.71
N GLU A 73 14.70 -8.40 -4.43
CA GLU A 73 14.05 -9.64 -3.98
C GLU A 73 12.55 -9.62 -4.26
N ARG A 74 11.93 -8.43 -4.20
CA ARG A 74 10.51 -8.25 -4.48
C ARG A 74 10.17 -8.31 -5.97
N LYS A 75 11.15 -8.16 -6.87
CA LYS A 75 10.92 -8.06 -8.32
C LYS A 75 10.28 -9.33 -8.89
N ASP A 76 10.77 -10.49 -8.47
CA ASP A 76 10.30 -11.78 -8.99
C ASP A 76 9.10 -12.35 -8.20
N LYS A 77 8.87 -11.85 -6.97
CA LYS A 77 7.74 -12.31 -6.15
C LYS A 77 6.41 -11.89 -6.78
N ASN A 78 5.50 -12.84 -6.99
CA ASN A 78 4.14 -12.59 -7.52
C ASN A 78 4.12 -11.91 -8.91
N ARG A 79 5.11 -12.19 -9.77
CA ARG A 79 5.31 -11.48 -11.04
C ARG A 79 4.08 -11.50 -11.94
N ALA A 80 3.44 -12.65 -12.12
CA ALA A 80 2.26 -12.78 -12.98
C ALA A 80 1.07 -11.92 -12.50
N ILE A 81 0.86 -11.88 -11.18
CA ILE A 81 -0.19 -11.08 -10.54
C ILE A 81 0.10 -9.58 -10.70
N LYS A 82 1.34 -9.17 -10.41
CA LYS A 82 1.76 -7.77 -10.60
C LYS A 82 1.58 -7.30 -12.03
N LEU A 83 1.85 -8.17 -13.01
CA LEU A 83 1.65 -7.84 -14.42
C LEU A 83 0.17 -7.57 -14.76
N ARG A 84 -0.76 -8.38 -14.23
CA ARG A 84 -2.21 -8.15 -14.43
C ARG A 84 -2.65 -6.81 -13.80
N ILE A 85 -2.24 -6.55 -12.56
CA ILE A 85 -2.50 -5.28 -11.86
C ILE A 85 -1.90 -4.11 -12.65
N ALA A 86 -0.64 -4.23 -13.08
CA ALA A 86 0.08 -3.23 -13.86
C ALA A 86 -0.62 -2.89 -15.19
N GLN A 87 -1.09 -3.91 -15.93
CA GLN A 87 -1.86 -3.73 -17.15
C GLN A 87 -3.16 -2.99 -16.92
N GLN A 88 -3.86 -3.28 -15.82
CA GLN A 88 -5.07 -2.55 -15.47
C GLN A 88 -4.76 -1.09 -15.07
N CYS A 89 -3.71 -0.85 -14.28
CA CYS A 89 -3.25 0.51 -13.98
C CYS A 89 -2.90 1.28 -15.27
N ALA A 90 -2.19 0.65 -16.21
CA ALA A 90 -1.84 1.28 -17.49
C ALA A 90 -3.07 1.68 -18.33
N ARG A 91 -4.17 0.93 -18.24
CA ARG A 91 -5.45 1.27 -18.94
C ARG A 91 -6.17 2.46 -18.33
N LEU A 92 -5.87 2.81 -17.07
CA LEU A 92 -6.45 3.95 -16.36
C LEU A 92 -5.75 5.27 -16.67
N VAL A 93 -4.60 5.23 -17.35
CA VAL A 93 -3.85 6.43 -17.70
C VAL A 93 -4.62 7.29 -18.71
N LYS A 94 -4.82 8.56 -18.35
CA LYS A 94 -5.49 9.56 -19.19
C LYS A 94 -4.51 10.12 -20.21
N PRO A 95 -4.82 10.13 -21.53
CA PRO A 95 -3.93 10.67 -22.57
C PRO A 95 -3.66 12.16 -22.39
N GLY A 96 -2.44 12.59 -22.72
CA GLY A 96 -2.05 14.01 -22.73
C GLY A 96 -1.80 14.64 -21.34
N GLY A 97 -1.92 13.84 -20.27
CA GLY A 97 -1.75 14.31 -18.90
C GLY A 97 -0.31 14.28 -18.40
N THR A 98 -0.10 14.92 -17.24
CA THR A 98 1.11 14.80 -16.44
C THR A 98 0.85 13.80 -15.31
N ILE A 99 1.56 12.68 -15.32
CA ILE A 99 1.37 11.62 -14.32
C ILE A 99 2.62 11.42 -13.48
N PHE A 100 2.43 11.04 -12.22
CA PHE A 100 3.49 10.58 -11.36
C PHE A 100 3.46 9.06 -11.25
N ILE A 101 4.59 8.40 -11.48
CA ILE A 101 4.76 6.96 -11.25
C ILE A 101 5.80 6.76 -10.16
N ASP A 102 5.33 6.36 -8.98
CA ASP A 102 6.17 6.05 -7.83
C ASP A 102 7.02 4.79 -8.06
N THR A 103 8.13 4.69 -7.33
CA THR A 103 8.93 3.46 -7.32
C THR A 103 8.11 2.24 -6.88
N GLY A 104 8.51 1.07 -7.32
CA GLY A 104 7.89 -0.18 -6.93
C GLY A 104 7.82 -1.19 -8.08
N THR A 105 7.84 -2.47 -7.74
CA THR A 105 7.91 -3.54 -8.75
C THR A 105 6.62 -3.68 -9.58
N THR A 106 5.46 -3.34 -9.01
CA THR A 106 4.19 -3.26 -9.76
C THR A 106 4.17 -2.04 -10.69
N ASN A 107 4.65 -0.90 -10.21
CA ASN A 107 4.73 0.34 -11.00
C ASN A 107 5.77 0.23 -12.12
N LEU A 108 6.88 -0.51 -11.91
CA LEU A 108 7.82 -0.83 -13.00
C LEU A 108 7.12 -1.65 -14.10
N ALA A 109 6.38 -2.70 -13.72
CA ALA A 109 5.62 -3.50 -14.68
C ALA A 109 4.54 -2.66 -15.39
N MET A 110 3.93 -1.68 -14.70
CA MET A 110 3.01 -0.73 -15.32
C MET A 110 3.71 0.15 -16.36
N ALA A 111 4.88 0.71 -16.03
CA ALA A 111 5.67 1.54 -16.95
C ALA A 111 6.06 0.76 -18.22
N GLU A 112 6.39 -0.54 -18.09
CA GLU A 112 6.62 -1.44 -19.20
C GLU A 112 5.36 -1.64 -20.07
N ALA A 113 4.20 -1.77 -19.42
CA ALA A 113 2.91 -2.05 -20.07
C ALA A 113 2.23 -0.81 -20.70
N LEU A 114 2.69 0.41 -20.40
CA LEU A 114 2.14 1.62 -20.99
C LEU A 114 2.24 1.62 -22.51
N PRO A 115 1.19 2.03 -23.26
CA PRO A 115 1.22 2.09 -24.73
C PRO A 115 2.27 3.09 -25.24
N THR A 116 2.89 2.81 -26.37
CA THR A 116 3.89 3.71 -26.99
C THR A 116 3.27 4.90 -27.70
N GLU A 117 1.98 4.81 -28.02
CA GLU A 117 1.24 5.80 -28.81
C GLU A 117 0.64 6.95 -27.99
N LEU A 118 0.70 6.85 -26.67
CA LEU A 118 0.24 7.93 -25.78
C LEU A 118 1.30 9.03 -25.66
N ALA A 119 0.89 10.28 -25.83
CA ALA A 119 1.71 11.41 -25.45
C ALA A 119 1.48 11.69 -23.95
N LEU A 120 2.53 11.61 -23.14
CA LEU A 120 2.47 11.79 -21.69
C LEU A 120 3.71 12.53 -21.16
N THR A 121 3.52 13.37 -20.16
CA THR A 121 4.61 13.79 -19.27
C THR A 121 4.61 12.86 -18.06
N VAL A 122 5.68 12.10 -17.87
CA VAL A 122 5.80 11.17 -16.74
C VAL A 122 6.91 11.64 -15.80
N VAL A 123 6.53 11.87 -14.57
CA VAL A 123 7.48 12.17 -13.47
C VAL A 123 7.62 10.92 -12.62
N THR A 124 8.85 10.56 -12.27
CA THR A 124 9.13 9.41 -11.41
C THR A 124 10.33 9.66 -10.51
N ASN A 125 10.33 9.05 -9.33
CA ASN A 125 11.50 8.98 -8.47
C ASN A 125 12.33 7.70 -8.68
N SER A 126 11.92 6.84 -9.64
CA SER A 126 12.58 5.55 -9.89
C SER A 126 13.50 5.61 -11.11
N PRO A 127 14.83 5.42 -10.92
CA PRO A 127 15.76 5.33 -12.05
C PRO A 127 15.41 4.20 -13.05
N GLU A 128 14.90 3.07 -12.55
CA GLU A 128 14.52 1.92 -13.41
C GLU A 128 13.31 2.25 -14.27
N ILE A 129 12.29 2.89 -13.69
CA ILE A 129 11.09 3.33 -14.43
C ILE A 129 11.49 4.38 -15.49
N ALA A 130 12.31 5.36 -15.13
CA ALA A 130 12.81 6.35 -16.07
C ALA A 130 13.56 5.71 -17.25
N ALA A 131 14.43 4.71 -16.98
CA ALA A 131 15.17 3.98 -18.01
C ALA A 131 14.28 3.17 -18.97
N VAL A 132 13.11 2.72 -18.52
CA VAL A 132 12.11 2.08 -19.36
C VAL A 132 11.38 3.12 -20.21
N LEU A 133 10.91 4.20 -19.59
CA LEU A 133 10.04 5.17 -20.23
C LEU A 133 10.75 6.05 -21.26
N VAL A 134 12.03 6.39 -21.06
CA VAL A 134 12.82 7.20 -22.01
C VAL A 134 12.96 6.56 -23.39
N LYS A 135 12.68 5.26 -23.50
CA LYS A 135 12.68 4.53 -24.78
C LYS A 135 11.38 4.70 -25.57
N LYS A 136 10.33 5.25 -24.96
CA LYS A 136 9.03 5.48 -25.58
C LYS A 136 9.01 6.86 -26.25
N PRO A 137 8.79 6.96 -27.57
CA PRO A 137 9.10 8.16 -28.35
C PRO A 137 8.20 9.38 -28.06
N LEU A 138 7.01 9.16 -27.49
CA LEU A 138 6.03 10.22 -27.21
C LEU A 138 5.97 10.60 -25.73
N TYR A 139 6.93 10.15 -24.91
CA TYR A 139 6.94 10.40 -23.49
C TYR A 139 8.01 11.44 -23.12
N ASP A 140 7.58 12.50 -22.47
CA ASP A 140 8.48 13.40 -21.75
C ASP A 140 8.71 12.82 -20.36
N VAL A 141 9.96 12.48 -20.04
CA VAL A 141 10.30 11.80 -18.78
C VAL A 141 11.11 12.73 -17.89
N VAL A 142 10.57 13.01 -16.71
CA VAL A 142 11.25 13.75 -15.64
C VAL A 142 11.60 12.79 -14.52
N ILE A 143 12.90 12.63 -14.23
CA ILE A 143 13.35 11.88 -13.07
C ILE A 143 13.65 12.83 -11.91
N LEU A 144 13.03 12.56 -10.75
CA LEU A 144 13.34 13.29 -9.52
C LEU A 144 14.66 12.78 -8.95
N GLY A 145 15.60 13.70 -8.74
CA GLY A 145 16.89 13.40 -8.17
C GLY A 145 16.87 13.25 -6.66
N GLY A 146 17.92 12.64 -6.13
CA GLY A 146 18.10 12.45 -4.70
C GLY A 146 18.95 11.22 -4.40
N GLN A 147 18.93 10.78 -3.14
CA GLN A 147 19.57 9.52 -2.75
C GLN A 147 18.67 8.35 -3.13
N VAL A 148 19.19 7.42 -3.93
CA VAL A 148 18.49 6.17 -4.23
C VAL A 148 18.54 5.27 -3.00
N GLN A 149 17.36 4.94 -2.48
CA GLN A 149 17.23 4.04 -1.36
C GLN A 149 17.15 2.59 -1.85
N ARG A 150 17.99 1.72 -1.32
CA ARG A 150 18.06 0.31 -1.74
C ARG A 150 16.75 -0.43 -1.50
N ALA A 151 16.10 -0.20 -0.36
CA ALA A 151 14.88 -0.90 0.02
C ALA A 151 13.69 -0.58 -0.89
N SER A 152 13.54 0.66 -1.36
CA SER A 152 12.45 1.08 -2.25
C SER A 152 12.83 1.06 -3.73
N GLY A 153 14.11 1.25 -4.05
CA GLY A 153 14.63 1.41 -5.42
C GLY A 153 14.38 2.81 -6.00
N GLY A 154 13.97 3.77 -5.18
CA GLY A 154 13.63 5.14 -5.60
C GLY A 154 14.46 6.22 -4.91
N CYS A 155 14.50 7.40 -5.52
CA CYS A 155 15.05 8.61 -4.91
C CYS A 155 14.09 9.15 -3.84
N VAL A 156 14.64 9.40 -2.65
CA VAL A 156 13.89 9.92 -1.49
C VAL A 156 14.66 11.05 -0.80
N GLY A 157 14.08 11.61 0.24
CA GLY A 157 14.68 12.66 1.06
C GLY A 157 14.31 14.06 0.63
N ALA A 158 14.84 15.07 1.34
CA ALA A 158 14.44 16.46 1.21
C ALA A 158 14.57 17.03 -0.22
N ALA A 159 15.62 16.61 -0.96
CA ALA A 159 15.83 17.05 -2.34
C ALA A 159 14.72 16.57 -3.29
N ALA A 160 14.30 15.30 -3.16
CA ALA A 160 13.21 14.74 -3.96
C ALA A 160 11.86 15.39 -3.58
N VAL A 161 11.60 15.58 -2.28
CA VAL A 161 10.40 16.27 -1.78
C VAL A 161 10.30 17.70 -2.31
N ALA A 162 11.41 18.46 -2.27
CA ALA A 162 11.42 19.85 -2.76
C ALA A 162 11.09 19.95 -4.26
N GLN A 163 11.54 19.01 -5.07
CA GLN A 163 11.23 18.96 -6.51
C GLN A 163 9.74 18.71 -6.74
N VAL A 164 9.12 17.78 -6.01
CA VAL A 164 7.68 17.46 -6.12
C VAL A 164 6.80 18.65 -5.78
N GLN A 165 7.15 19.43 -4.77
CA GLN A 165 6.33 20.56 -4.30
C GLN A 165 6.06 21.64 -5.37
N GLY A 166 6.88 21.69 -6.41
CA GLY A 166 6.71 22.61 -7.55
C GLY A 166 5.92 22.03 -8.72
N MET A 167 5.31 20.86 -8.57
CA MET A 167 4.65 20.13 -9.66
C MET A 167 3.20 19.83 -9.30
N LEU A 168 2.34 19.68 -10.32
CA LEU A 168 0.97 19.18 -10.20
C LEU A 168 0.78 18.02 -11.16
N PHE A 169 0.08 16.97 -10.70
CA PHE A 169 -0.14 15.75 -11.45
C PHE A 169 -1.64 15.50 -11.63
N ASP A 170 -2.04 15.12 -12.84
CA ASP A 170 -3.41 14.66 -13.10
C ASP A 170 -3.69 13.33 -12.41
N GLN A 171 -2.67 12.44 -12.41
CA GLN A 171 -2.77 11.13 -11.77
C GLN A 171 -1.46 10.76 -11.06
N GLY A 172 -1.58 10.16 -9.88
CA GLY A 172 -0.46 9.59 -9.14
C GLY A 172 -0.63 8.07 -8.96
N PHE A 173 0.31 7.28 -9.48
CA PHE A 173 0.37 5.83 -9.30
C PHE A 173 1.31 5.53 -8.12
N ILE A 174 0.73 5.33 -6.95
CA ILE A 174 1.48 5.25 -5.69
C ILE A 174 1.72 3.79 -5.29
N GLY A 175 2.97 3.47 -4.99
CA GLY A 175 3.35 2.17 -4.45
C GLY A 175 3.03 2.04 -2.96
N GLY A 176 2.64 0.84 -2.52
CA GLY A 176 2.37 0.54 -1.12
C GLY A 176 2.96 -0.78 -0.65
N CYS A 177 3.22 -0.87 0.66
CA CYS A 177 3.67 -2.10 1.29
C CYS A 177 2.52 -2.87 1.92
N ALA A 178 1.53 -2.16 2.45
CA ALA A 178 0.33 -2.73 3.06
C ALA A 178 -0.82 -1.71 3.03
N MET A 179 -2.05 -2.20 3.04
CA MET A 179 -3.25 -1.37 3.08
C MET A 179 -4.38 -2.07 3.84
N ALA A 180 -5.11 -1.30 4.64
CA ALA A 180 -6.36 -1.74 5.25
C ALA A 180 -7.35 -0.56 5.31
N PRO A 181 -8.68 -0.80 5.33
CA PRO A 181 -9.66 0.27 5.37
C PRO A 181 -9.43 1.28 6.50
N GLU A 182 -9.06 0.77 7.69
CA GLU A 182 -8.89 1.57 8.90
C GLU A 182 -7.53 2.28 9.00
N SER A 183 -6.48 1.72 8.39
CA SER A 183 -5.11 2.26 8.46
C SER A 183 -4.67 3.00 7.21
N GLY A 184 -5.44 2.88 6.13
CA GLY A 184 -5.06 3.41 4.83
C GLY A 184 -3.84 2.71 4.23
N LEU A 185 -3.15 3.39 3.34
CA LEU A 185 -1.90 2.94 2.71
C LEU A 185 -0.73 3.17 3.65
N THR A 186 0.12 2.14 3.80
CA THR A 186 1.24 2.18 4.75
C THR A 186 2.54 1.63 4.14
N GLY A 187 3.68 2.03 4.73
CA GLY A 187 5.02 1.62 4.31
C GLY A 187 5.97 1.38 5.46
N PHE A 188 7.14 0.80 5.18
CA PHE A 188 8.13 0.42 6.20
C PHE A 188 9.19 1.49 6.43
N ASP A 189 9.47 2.32 5.44
CA ASP A 189 10.52 3.33 5.51
C ASP A 189 9.94 4.73 5.66
N TYR A 190 10.46 5.49 6.63
CA TYR A 190 9.97 6.81 6.95
C TYR A 190 10.19 7.82 5.80
N ALA A 191 11.39 7.82 5.21
CA ALA A 191 11.73 8.80 4.16
C ALA A 191 10.92 8.53 2.88
N ASP A 192 10.70 7.27 2.52
CA ASP A 192 9.85 6.86 1.40
C ASP A 192 8.38 7.28 1.66
N CYS A 193 7.87 7.05 2.87
CA CYS A 193 6.51 7.44 3.22
C CYS A 193 6.30 8.96 3.22
N GLU A 194 7.24 9.74 3.75
CA GLU A 194 7.16 11.21 3.72
C GLU A 194 7.25 11.76 2.28
N PHE A 195 8.06 11.14 1.43
CA PHE A 195 8.11 11.48 0.01
C PHE A 195 6.74 11.22 -0.67
N LYS A 196 6.15 10.04 -0.46
CA LYS A 196 4.82 9.68 -1.00
C LYS A 196 3.72 10.63 -0.54
N LYS A 197 3.73 11.03 0.73
CA LYS A 197 2.80 12.05 1.25
C LYS A 197 2.92 13.38 0.49
N ALA A 198 4.15 13.78 0.15
CA ALA A 198 4.37 15.00 -0.62
C ALA A 198 3.83 14.86 -2.04
N VAL A 199 4.02 13.71 -2.69
CA VAL A 199 3.49 13.41 -4.02
C VAL A 199 1.95 13.42 -4.03
N ILE A 200 1.32 12.71 -3.10
CA ILE A 200 -0.15 12.59 -3.01
C ILE A 200 -0.82 13.95 -2.96
N LYS A 201 -0.24 14.90 -2.22
CA LYS A 201 -0.75 16.29 -2.13
C LYS A 201 -0.71 17.06 -3.45
N GLN A 202 0.04 16.59 -4.42
CA GLN A 202 0.19 17.22 -5.74
C GLN A 202 -0.63 16.53 -6.83
N CYS A 203 -1.32 15.44 -6.50
CA CYS A 203 -2.09 14.66 -7.45
C CYS A 203 -3.59 14.97 -7.37
N SER A 204 -4.24 15.03 -8.52
CA SER A 204 -5.70 15.17 -8.62
C SER A 204 -6.43 13.84 -8.47
N GLU A 205 -5.78 12.72 -8.79
CA GLU A 205 -6.32 11.37 -8.66
C GLU A 205 -5.22 10.42 -8.21
N ILE A 206 -5.50 9.63 -7.16
CA ILE A 206 -4.56 8.67 -6.59
C ILE A 206 -4.97 7.25 -6.93
N ILE A 207 -4.08 6.53 -7.59
CA ILE A 207 -4.28 5.15 -8.00
C ILE A 207 -3.25 4.26 -7.30
N VAL A 208 -3.72 3.21 -6.65
CA VAL A 208 -2.89 2.25 -5.94
C VAL A 208 -3.10 0.85 -6.52
N GLY A 209 -2.02 0.21 -6.98
CA GLY A 209 -2.02 -1.19 -7.42
C GLY A 209 -1.34 -2.08 -6.39
N LEU A 210 -2.09 -2.97 -5.72
CA LEU A 210 -1.58 -3.87 -4.69
C LEU A 210 -1.98 -5.31 -4.93
N THR A 211 -1.08 -6.23 -4.58
CA THR A 211 -1.40 -7.67 -4.49
C THR A 211 -2.18 -7.95 -3.21
N SER A 212 -3.11 -8.91 -3.26
CA SER A 212 -4.05 -9.21 -2.17
C SER A 212 -3.37 -9.67 -0.88
N ASP A 213 -2.14 -10.21 -0.94
CA ASP A 213 -1.34 -10.57 0.24
C ASP A 213 -0.92 -9.35 1.10
N LYS A 214 -1.17 -8.14 0.61
CA LYS A 214 -0.95 -6.88 1.33
C LYS A 214 -2.23 -6.29 1.93
N ILE A 215 -3.37 -6.96 1.78
CA ILE A 215 -4.68 -6.51 2.22
C ILE A 215 -5.43 -7.65 2.92
N PRO A 216 -5.93 -7.46 4.16
CA PRO A 216 -5.71 -6.30 5.00
C PRO A 216 -4.41 -6.46 5.80
N ALA A 217 -3.61 -5.42 5.78
CA ALA A 217 -2.39 -5.39 6.59
C ALA A 217 -1.93 -3.95 6.84
N ALA A 218 -1.01 -3.77 7.77
CA ALA A 218 -0.40 -2.47 8.02
C ALA A 218 1.12 -2.58 8.21
N ALA A 219 1.83 -1.56 7.72
CA ALA A 219 3.24 -1.33 7.98
C ALA A 219 3.42 -0.21 9.03
N ARG A 220 4.68 0.20 9.29
CA ARG A 220 5.00 1.10 10.40
C ARG A 220 4.54 2.53 10.24
N PHE A 221 4.58 3.05 8.99
CA PHE A 221 4.33 4.46 8.70
C PHE A 221 3.13 4.62 7.77
N VAL A 222 2.24 5.53 8.11
CA VAL A 222 1.09 5.87 7.25
C VAL A 222 1.58 6.71 6.08
N VAL A 223 1.13 6.38 4.87
CA VAL A 223 1.34 7.13 3.63
C VAL A 223 0.11 7.98 3.31
N ALA A 224 -1.08 7.37 3.33
CA ALA A 224 -2.34 8.03 3.03
C ALA A 224 -3.48 7.40 3.84
N ALA A 225 -4.48 8.18 4.22
CA ALA A 225 -5.74 7.62 4.69
C ALA A 225 -6.47 6.93 3.53
N SER A 226 -7.40 6.01 3.81
CA SER A 226 -8.20 5.39 2.75
C SER A 226 -8.99 6.42 1.95
N SER A 227 -9.47 7.48 2.59
CA SER A 227 -10.17 8.60 1.94
C SER A 227 -9.32 9.45 1.00
N ASP A 228 -8.00 9.32 1.03
CA ASP A 228 -7.09 10.05 0.13
C ASP A 228 -6.75 9.23 -1.14
N ILE A 229 -7.37 8.06 -1.31
CA ILE A 229 -7.12 7.14 -2.42
C ILE A 229 -8.40 7.03 -3.25
N ASP A 230 -8.32 7.33 -4.53
CA ASP A 230 -9.48 7.30 -5.43
C ASP A 230 -9.69 5.91 -6.04
N VAL A 231 -8.60 5.22 -6.38
CA VAL A 231 -8.68 3.94 -7.10
C VAL A 231 -7.74 2.90 -6.47
N LEU A 232 -8.30 1.70 -6.26
CA LEU A 232 -7.54 0.50 -5.88
C LEU A 232 -7.66 -0.56 -6.98
N VAL A 233 -6.51 -1.02 -7.50
CA VAL A 233 -6.43 -2.16 -8.42
C VAL A 233 -5.86 -3.36 -7.67
N VAL A 234 -6.63 -4.47 -7.62
CA VAL A 234 -6.28 -5.66 -6.80
C VAL A 234 -6.81 -6.94 -7.47
N GLU A 235 -6.37 -8.11 -7.03
CA GLU A 235 -6.91 -9.39 -7.52
C GLU A 235 -8.36 -9.62 -7.10
N GLU A 236 -9.07 -10.45 -7.89
CA GLU A 236 -10.47 -10.83 -7.62
C GLU A 236 -10.70 -11.53 -6.27
N ASN A 237 -9.68 -12.18 -5.72
CA ASN A 237 -9.76 -12.93 -4.46
C ASN A 237 -9.83 -12.07 -3.21
N ILE A 238 -9.77 -10.73 -3.32
CA ILE A 238 -10.05 -9.85 -2.19
C ILE A 238 -11.47 -10.10 -1.65
N SER A 239 -11.61 -10.28 -0.33
CA SER A 239 -12.90 -10.60 0.26
C SER A 239 -13.95 -9.51 -0.01
N ARG A 240 -15.21 -9.92 -0.10
CA ARG A 240 -16.34 -8.98 -0.26
C ARG A 240 -16.41 -7.96 0.87
N GLU A 241 -16.06 -8.36 2.07
CA GLU A 241 -16.04 -7.49 3.25
C GLU A 241 -15.09 -6.30 3.05
N TYR A 242 -13.85 -6.56 2.59
CA TYR A 242 -12.88 -5.47 2.33
C TYR A 242 -13.26 -4.61 1.14
N ARG A 243 -13.86 -5.19 0.09
CA ARG A 243 -14.40 -4.40 -1.02
C ARG A 243 -15.43 -3.38 -0.51
N VAL A 244 -16.39 -3.83 0.28
CA VAL A 244 -17.42 -2.95 0.87
C VAL A 244 -16.79 -1.90 1.79
N ALA A 245 -15.84 -2.31 2.65
CA ALA A 245 -15.19 -1.39 3.57
C ALA A 245 -14.39 -0.30 2.85
N PHE A 246 -13.66 -0.62 1.78
CA PHE A 246 -12.97 0.37 0.96
C PHE A 246 -13.93 1.28 0.20
N GLN A 247 -15.03 0.75 -0.32
CA GLN A 247 -16.07 1.54 -1.00
C GLN A 247 -16.74 2.56 -0.07
N GLN A 248 -16.79 2.30 1.25
CA GLN A 248 -17.27 3.28 2.24
C GLN A 248 -16.35 4.50 2.40
N HIS A 249 -15.11 4.42 1.87
CA HIS A 249 -14.18 5.53 1.76
C HIS A 249 -14.12 6.12 0.35
N ASP A 250 -15.15 5.88 -0.48
CA ASP A 250 -15.26 6.33 -1.87
C ASP A 250 -14.18 5.77 -2.82
N ILE A 251 -13.47 4.69 -2.43
CA ILE A 251 -12.47 4.06 -3.28
C ILE A 251 -13.15 3.25 -4.39
N HIS A 252 -12.84 3.57 -5.64
CA HIS A 252 -13.24 2.75 -6.79
C HIS A 252 -12.32 1.54 -6.95
N ILE A 253 -12.88 0.32 -6.94
CA ILE A 253 -12.10 -0.93 -6.97
C ILE A 253 -12.17 -1.57 -8.36
N TYR A 254 -11.01 -1.74 -9.00
CA TYR A 254 -10.84 -2.59 -10.17
C TYR A 254 -10.24 -3.94 -9.74
N THR A 255 -10.89 -5.02 -10.14
CA THR A 255 -10.36 -6.38 -9.92
C THR A 255 -9.79 -6.98 -11.19
N VAL A 256 -8.71 -7.77 -11.04
CA VAL A 256 -7.97 -8.42 -12.14
C VAL A 256 -7.71 -9.88 -11.86
#